data_7ef96db9ce937f6ce86d2aba2c90b6e9
#
_entry.id   7ef96db9ce937f6ce86d2aba2c90b6e9
#
_cell.length_a   1.000
_cell.length_b   1.000
_cell.length_c   1.000
_cell.angle_alpha   90.00
_cell.angle_beta   90.00
_cell.angle_gamma   90.00
#
_symmetry.space_group_name_H-M   'P 1'
#
loop_
_entity.id
_entity.type
_entity.pdbx_description
1 polymer ?
#
loop_
_entity_poly.entity_id
_entity_poly.type
_entity_poly.pdbx_seq_one_letter_code
_entity_poly.pdbx_strand_id
1 'polypeptide(L)'
;MNDITPIAKAILLSIFLYSFHCDAFAQILSIKGQFEFGTLTSNDIPDSWRSYESFIGYIPTLSLGKEISSNQLLDAEWAYHLKRYYAEDSLFNYHETNHRLWVRYSNEKIEARLGLQKIVFGPTQILRPLSWFDTFDIKNPTGQTDGVEALRVRWFPSNNTALSSWVINNKLDTLTFGGRGEITTEIGEFGFTYHHDPSKSIRSIGQLEIPVNSSHDRIAFDYRFDGFIGFWNESALVKSNKSTVGLFSLGTDYTLPILNGILIMAESMCISSEYNNKTSRQNYSVFMTSLPVGMIHQAMYISQIDWKD
;
A
#
# COMPACT_ATOMS: atom_id res chain seq x y z
N MET A 1 16.17 10.32 -12.03
CA MET A 1 16.80 9.03 -11.68
C MET A 1 17.71 9.31 -10.49
N ASN A 2 17.18 9.21 -9.28
CA ASN A 2 17.98 9.46 -8.07
C ASN A 2 18.61 8.14 -7.67
N ASP A 3 19.89 8.02 -7.92
CA ASP A 3 20.70 6.89 -7.48
C ASP A 3 20.68 6.80 -5.95
N ILE A 4 20.39 5.61 -5.44
CA ILE A 4 20.68 5.24 -4.05
C ILE A 4 22.11 5.70 -3.77
N THR A 5 22.30 6.48 -2.71
CA THR A 5 23.63 7.01 -2.38
C THR A 5 24.65 5.88 -2.40
N PRO A 6 25.87 6.09 -2.91
CA PRO A 6 26.88 5.05 -3.01
C PRO A 6 27.17 4.36 -1.66
N ILE A 7 26.93 5.06 -0.55
CA ILE A 7 27.04 4.53 0.81
C ILE A 7 25.98 3.47 1.10
N ALA A 8 24.72 3.67 0.70
CA ALA A 8 23.65 2.68 0.92
C ALA A 8 23.87 1.43 0.05
N LYS A 9 24.36 1.60 -1.18
CA LYS A 9 24.78 0.46 -2.04
C LYS A 9 25.94 -0.32 -1.43
N ALA A 10 26.94 0.37 -0.87
CA ALA A 10 28.09 -0.25 -0.22
C ALA A 10 27.73 -1.01 1.06
N ILE A 11 26.83 -0.45 1.87
CA ILE A 11 26.31 -1.12 3.09
C ILE A 11 25.50 -2.36 2.72
N LEU A 12 24.61 -2.29 1.76
CA LEU A 12 23.83 -3.44 1.29
C LEU A 12 24.73 -4.53 0.70
N LEU A 13 25.75 -4.15 -0.09
CA LEU A 13 26.70 -5.08 -0.67
C LEU A 13 27.59 -5.72 0.41
N SER A 14 28.04 -4.97 1.41
CA SER A 14 28.85 -5.50 2.52
C SER A 14 28.05 -6.44 3.42
N ILE A 15 26.80 -6.15 3.72
CA ILE A 15 25.88 -7.06 4.44
C ILE A 15 25.66 -8.33 3.63
N PHE A 16 25.46 -8.20 2.31
CA PHE A 16 25.31 -9.32 1.40
C PHE A 16 26.54 -10.21 1.35
N LEU A 17 27.74 -9.63 1.22
CA LEU A 17 29.01 -10.38 1.16
C LEU A 17 29.37 -11.01 2.51
N TYR A 18 29.08 -10.35 3.63
CA TYR A 18 29.31 -10.90 4.97
C TYR A 18 28.43 -12.13 5.27
N SER A 19 27.23 -12.17 4.68
CA SER A 19 26.30 -13.30 4.82
C SER A 19 26.84 -14.62 4.23
N PHE A 20 27.78 -14.56 3.30
CA PHE A 20 28.37 -15.75 2.67
C PHE A 20 29.53 -16.39 3.47
N HIS A 21 30.00 -15.76 4.54
CA HIS A 21 31.20 -16.20 5.26
C HIS A 21 30.93 -16.85 6.63
N CYS A 22 29.69 -17.12 7.02
CA CYS A 22 29.36 -17.72 8.31
C CYS A 22 28.69 -19.08 8.18
N ASP A 23 29.17 -20.02 9.00
CA ASP A 23 28.79 -21.41 9.08
C ASP A 23 27.28 -21.69 9.25
N ALA A 24 26.81 -22.70 8.53
CA ALA A 24 25.74 -23.69 8.78
C ALA A 24 24.45 -23.32 9.54
N PHE A 25 23.97 -22.09 9.49
CA PHE A 25 22.56 -21.80 9.79
C PHE A 25 21.74 -21.82 8.48
N ALA A 26 20.52 -22.31 8.55
CA ALA A 26 19.66 -22.46 7.36
C ALA A 26 19.52 -21.12 6.61
N GLN A 27 20.20 -21.02 5.47
CA GLN A 27 20.01 -19.90 4.52
C GLN A 27 18.91 -20.29 3.55
N ILE A 28 17.88 -19.44 3.45
CA ILE A 28 16.81 -19.61 2.46
C ILE A 28 17.01 -18.58 1.37
N LEU A 29 17.34 -19.05 0.18
CA LEU A 29 17.33 -18.27 -1.05
C LEU A 29 16.03 -18.57 -1.79
N SER A 30 15.23 -17.56 -2.09
CA SER A 30 14.00 -17.69 -2.89
C SER A 30 14.08 -16.75 -4.09
N ILE A 31 13.82 -17.30 -5.28
CA ILE A 31 13.69 -16.55 -6.52
C ILE A 31 12.27 -16.75 -7.01
N LYS A 32 11.53 -15.64 -7.19
CA LYS A 32 10.14 -15.62 -7.68
C LYS A 32 10.02 -14.61 -8.80
N GLY A 33 8.95 -14.70 -9.56
CA GLY A 33 8.61 -13.70 -10.56
C GLY A 33 7.09 -13.61 -10.69
N GLN A 34 6.61 -12.39 -10.87
CA GLN A 34 5.21 -12.11 -11.18
C GLN A 34 5.15 -11.51 -12.57
N PHE A 35 4.41 -12.16 -13.46
CA PHE A 35 4.09 -11.64 -14.78
C PHE A 35 2.75 -10.95 -14.74
N GLU A 36 2.64 -9.80 -15.40
CA GLU A 36 1.39 -9.06 -15.53
C GLU A 36 1.13 -8.71 -16.99
N PHE A 37 -0.13 -8.80 -17.37
CA PHE A 37 -0.63 -8.41 -18.68
C PHE A 37 -2.04 -7.85 -18.51
N GLY A 38 -2.35 -6.79 -19.24
CA GLY A 38 -3.68 -6.22 -19.24
C GLY A 38 -3.96 -5.43 -20.51
N THR A 39 -5.25 -5.30 -20.81
CA THR A 39 -5.76 -4.50 -21.91
C THR A 39 -6.89 -3.61 -21.41
N LEU A 40 -6.94 -2.39 -21.92
CA LEU A 40 -8.00 -1.41 -21.65
C LEU A 40 -8.59 -0.99 -22.98
N THR A 41 -9.90 -1.05 -23.07
CA THR A 41 -10.65 -0.53 -24.24
C THR A 41 -11.73 0.42 -23.75
N SER A 42 -12.02 1.47 -24.48
CA SER A 42 -13.12 2.37 -24.20
C SER A 42 -13.88 2.66 -25.49
N ASN A 43 -15.21 2.74 -25.39
CA ASN A 43 -16.09 3.06 -26.50
C ASN A 43 -16.44 4.56 -26.58
N ASP A 44 -16.18 5.29 -25.50
CA ASP A 44 -16.52 6.72 -25.38
C ASP A 44 -15.25 7.50 -25.05
N ILE A 45 -14.52 7.88 -26.10
CA ILE A 45 -13.16 8.41 -25.96
C ILE A 45 -13.16 9.83 -26.55
N PRO A 46 -12.59 10.81 -25.81
CA PRO A 46 -12.28 12.11 -26.41
C PRO A 46 -11.35 11.94 -27.63
N ASP A 47 -11.52 12.73 -28.69
CA ASP A 47 -10.78 12.64 -29.96
C ASP A 47 -9.23 12.61 -29.81
N SER A 48 -8.71 12.97 -28.64
CA SER A 48 -7.28 12.96 -28.32
C SER A 48 -6.78 11.68 -27.61
N TRP A 49 -7.68 10.77 -27.23
CA TRP A 49 -7.36 9.55 -26.51
C TRP A 49 -7.41 8.33 -27.44
N ARG A 50 -6.75 7.27 -27.05
CA ARG A 50 -6.61 6.04 -27.86
C ARG A 50 -7.63 5.00 -27.43
N SER A 51 -8.19 4.29 -28.42
CA SER A 51 -9.27 3.33 -28.19
C SER A 51 -8.83 2.03 -27.55
N TYR A 52 -7.55 1.72 -27.66
CA TYR A 52 -6.96 0.47 -27.15
C TYR A 52 -5.59 0.73 -26.54
N GLU A 53 -5.45 0.34 -25.29
CA GLU A 53 -4.19 0.34 -24.58
C GLU A 53 -3.91 -1.06 -24.01
N SER A 54 -2.65 -1.46 -24.04
CA SER A 54 -2.22 -2.71 -23.42
C SER A 54 -0.94 -2.50 -22.62
N PHE A 55 -0.70 -3.35 -21.65
CA PHE A 55 0.56 -3.37 -20.94
C PHE A 55 1.04 -4.79 -20.70
N ILE A 56 2.34 -4.93 -20.62
CA ILE A 56 3.04 -6.15 -20.21
C ILE A 56 4.07 -5.77 -19.15
N GLY A 57 4.15 -6.56 -18.11
CA GLY A 57 5.10 -6.32 -17.02
C GLY A 57 5.65 -7.60 -16.41
N TYR A 58 6.75 -7.45 -15.71
CA TYR A 58 7.39 -8.52 -14.96
C TYR A 58 8.08 -7.98 -13.70
N ILE A 59 7.86 -8.66 -12.57
CA ILE A 59 8.46 -8.31 -11.28
C ILE A 59 9.30 -9.50 -10.80
N PRO A 60 10.60 -9.61 -11.21
CA PRO A 60 11.52 -10.53 -10.58
C PRO A 60 11.75 -10.15 -9.12
N THR A 61 11.74 -11.13 -8.23
CA THR A 61 11.95 -10.96 -6.80
C THR A 61 12.98 -11.97 -6.31
N LEU A 62 13.99 -11.46 -5.61
CA LEU A 62 15.02 -12.22 -4.92
C LEU A 62 14.87 -11.99 -3.43
N SER A 63 14.72 -13.06 -2.65
CA SER A 63 14.65 -12.98 -1.18
C SER A 63 15.72 -13.86 -0.56
N LEU A 64 16.37 -13.33 0.46
CA LEU A 64 17.38 -14.01 1.27
C LEU A 64 16.93 -14.01 2.73
N GLY A 65 17.01 -15.14 3.39
CA GLY A 65 16.74 -15.26 4.82
C GLY A 65 17.84 -16.05 5.52
N LYS A 66 18.23 -15.60 6.71
CA LYS A 66 19.19 -16.27 7.58
C LYS A 66 18.69 -16.26 9.01
N GLU A 67 18.55 -17.43 9.59
CA GLU A 67 18.36 -17.56 11.04
C GLU A 67 19.69 -17.26 11.76
N ILE A 68 19.67 -16.27 12.66
CA ILE A 68 20.81 -15.92 13.51
C ILE A 68 20.79 -16.78 14.76
N SER A 69 19.59 -17.03 15.28
CA SER A 69 19.33 -17.95 16.39
C SER A 69 17.91 -18.50 16.26
N SER A 70 17.51 -19.42 17.14
CA SER A 70 16.18 -20.05 17.12
C SER A 70 14.99 -19.07 17.05
N ASN A 71 15.19 -17.81 17.49
CA ASN A 71 14.13 -16.80 17.58
C ASN A 71 14.50 -15.49 16.88
N GLN A 72 15.55 -15.49 16.06
CA GLN A 72 16.04 -14.27 15.38
C GLN A 72 16.27 -14.54 13.90
N LEU A 73 15.67 -13.73 13.07
CA LEU A 73 15.77 -13.80 11.61
C LEU A 73 16.31 -12.48 11.05
N LEU A 74 17.29 -12.57 10.18
CA LEU A 74 17.71 -11.50 9.29
C LEU A 74 17.31 -11.88 7.87
N ASP A 75 16.53 -11.03 7.21
CA ASP A 75 16.16 -11.26 5.82
C ASP A 75 16.22 -9.98 4.99
N ALA A 76 16.29 -10.16 3.69
CA ALA A 76 16.37 -9.11 2.70
C ALA A 76 15.58 -9.48 1.45
N GLU A 77 15.02 -8.50 0.79
CA GLU A 77 14.32 -8.66 -0.48
C GLU A 77 14.73 -7.58 -1.46
N TRP A 78 14.96 -8.01 -2.69
CA TRP A 78 15.06 -7.14 -3.84
C TRP A 78 14.06 -7.56 -4.91
N ALA A 79 13.26 -6.60 -5.38
CA ALA A 79 12.36 -6.78 -6.49
C ALA A 79 12.47 -5.59 -7.44
N TYR A 80 12.39 -5.85 -8.73
CA TYR A 80 12.49 -4.84 -9.78
C TYR A 80 11.24 -4.88 -10.65
N HIS A 81 10.62 -3.75 -10.92
CA HIS A 81 9.41 -3.67 -11.73
C HIS A 81 9.75 -3.20 -13.14
N LEU A 82 9.52 -4.07 -14.10
CA LEU A 82 9.65 -3.82 -15.53
C LEU A 82 8.25 -3.77 -16.12
N LYS A 83 7.83 -2.65 -16.70
CA LYS A 83 6.51 -2.52 -17.33
C LYS A 83 6.60 -1.72 -18.62
N ARG A 84 5.91 -2.17 -19.65
CA ARG A 84 5.78 -1.54 -20.95
C ARG A 84 4.31 -1.28 -21.24
N TYR A 85 4.01 -0.08 -21.71
CA TYR A 85 2.68 0.32 -22.09
C TYR A 85 2.62 0.59 -23.59
N TYR A 86 1.67 0.00 -24.25
CA TYR A 86 1.42 0.12 -25.67
C TYR A 86 0.06 0.75 -25.90
N ALA A 87 0.02 1.64 -26.90
CA ALA A 87 -1.21 2.17 -27.42
C ALA A 87 -1.25 1.77 -28.89
N GLU A 88 -2.25 0.96 -29.24
CA GLU A 88 -2.24 0.22 -30.50
C GLU A 88 -0.95 -0.59 -30.60
N ASP A 89 -0.16 -0.42 -31.65
CA ASP A 89 1.10 -1.14 -31.86
C ASP A 89 2.34 -0.34 -31.41
N SER A 90 2.15 0.82 -30.77
CA SER A 90 3.25 1.73 -30.43
C SER A 90 3.53 1.73 -28.93
N LEU A 91 4.79 1.54 -28.55
CA LEU A 91 5.25 1.76 -27.18
C LEU A 91 5.14 3.26 -26.86
N PHE A 92 4.33 3.64 -25.89
CA PHE A 92 4.17 5.04 -25.50
C PHE A 92 4.72 5.38 -24.11
N ASN A 93 4.88 4.36 -23.26
CA ASN A 93 5.45 4.56 -21.92
C ASN A 93 6.14 3.29 -21.42
N TYR A 94 7.09 3.47 -20.50
CA TYR A 94 7.72 2.36 -19.81
C TYR A 94 8.01 2.74 -18.34
N HIS A 95 8.00 1.74 -17.48
CA HIS A 95 8.30 1.89 -16.06
C HIS A 95 9.37 0.86 -15.68
N GLU A 96 10.49 1.33 -15.16
CA GLU A 96 11.63 0.50 -14.74
C GLU A 96 12.17 1.06 -13.43
N THR A 97 11.79 0.44 -12.32
CA THR A 97 12.18 0.92 -10.99
C THR A 97 12.40 -0.23 -10.01
N ASN A 98 13.17 0.04 -8.95
CA ASN A 98 13.16 -0.85 -7.81
C ASN A 98 11.77 -0.85 -7.20
N HIS A 99 11.15 -2.02 -7.13
CA HIS A 99 9.84 -2.23 -6.53
C HIS A 99 9.94 -2.47 -5.03
N ARG A 100 10.98 -3.24 -4.60
CA ARG A 100 11.35 -3.49 -3.20
C ARG A 100 12.86 -3.56 -3.11
N LEU A 101 13.39 -3.03 -2.02
CA LEU A 101 14.81 -3.15 -1.68
C LEU A 101 14.98 -2.86 -0.20
N TRP A 102 14.89 -3.88 0.62
CA TRP A 102 14.90 -3.73 2.06
C TRP A 102 15.65 -4.87 2.77
N VAL A 103 16.09 -4.57 4.00
CA VAL A 103 16.62 -5.54 4.95
C VAL A 103 15.76 -5.49 6.21
N ARG A 104 15.48 -6.65 6.83
CA ARG A 104 14.68 -6.78 8.03
C ARG A 104 15.39 -7.64 9.06
N TYR A 105 15.40 -7.17 10.29
CA TYR A 105 15.65 -7.96 11.47
C TYR A 105 14.33 -8.20 12.20
N SER A 106 14.10 -9.42 12.65
CA SER A 106 12.92 -9.77 13.42
C SER A 106 13.22 -10.77 14.52
N ASN A 107 12.53 -10.61 15.64
CA ASN A 107 12.42 -11.60 16.71
C ASN A 107 10.98 -11.64 17.22
N GLU A 108 10.69 -12.38 18.30
CA GLU A 108 9.34 -12.54 18.85
C GLU A 108 8.65 -11.21 19.20
N LYS A 109 9.42 -10.19 19.57
CA LYS A 109 8.87 -8.92 20.09
C LYS A 109 9.11 -7.71 19.19
N ILE A 110 10.10 -7.79 18.30
CA ILE A 110 10.54 -6.62 17.52
C ILE A 110 10.76 -7.02 16.06
N GLU A 111 10.25 -6.21 15.16
CA GLU A 111 10.62 -6.20 13.74
C GLU A 111 11.18 -4.82 13.39
N ALA A 112 12.36 -4.76 12.80
CA ALA A 112 12.94 -3.53 12.26
C ALA A 112 13.25 -3.73 10.78
N ARG A 113 12.72 -2.86 9.91
CA ARG A 113 12.90 -2.93 8.46
C ARG A 113 13.43 -1.61 7.92
N LEU A 114 14.48 -1.66 7.11
CA LEU A 114 15.11 -0.51 6.48
C LEU A 114 15.15 -0.67 4.96
N GLY A 115 14.77 0.36 4.23
CA GLY A 115 14.84 0.44 2.78
C GLY A 115 13.50 0.65 2.11
N LEU A 116 13.44 0.40 0.78
CA LEU A 116 12.25 0.56 -0.04
C LEU A 116 11.25 -0.57 0.24
N GLN A 117 10.17 -0.25 0.95
CA GLN A 117 9.21 -1.22 1.48
C GLN A 117 7.77 -0.75 1.30
N LYS A 118 6.84 -1.70 1.26
CA LYS A 118 5.40 -1.42 1.30
C LYS A 118 4.98 -1.08 2.73
N ILE A 119 4.28 0.03 2.91
CA ILE A 119 3.62 0.42 4.16
C ILE A 119 2.15 0.68 3.84
N VAL A 120 1.27 -0.14 4.38
CA VAL A 120 -0.18 -0.08 4.17
C VAL A 120 -0.88 -0.21 5.50
N PHE A 121 -1.96 0.53 5.68
CA PHE A 121 -2.78 0.52 6.87
C PHE A 121 -4.26 0.41 6.51
N GLY A 122 -5.05 0.03 7.51
CA GLY A 122 -6.49 0.00 7.47
C GLY A 122 -7.10 -1.21 6.77
N PRO A 123 -8.36 -1.51 7.06
CA PRO A 123 -9.10 -2.66 6.55
C PRO A 123 -9.84 -2.42 5.23
N THR A 124 -10.03 -1.16 4.78
CA THR A 124 -10.74 -0.86 3.54
C THR A 124 -10.00 -1.41 2.32
N GLN A 125 -10.78 -1.92 1.38
CA GLN A 125 -10.25 -2.62 0.20
C GLN A 125 -10.08 -1.66 -1.00
N ILE A 126 -11.06 -0.80 -1.25
CA ILE A 126 -11.11 0.06 -2.44
C ILE A 126 -11.09 1.54 -2.06
N LEU A 127 -12.01 1.99 -1.20
CA LEU A 127 -12.11 3.40 -0.79
C LEU A 127 -11.29 3.64 0.49
N ARG A 128 -10.00 3.88 0.35
CA ARG A 128 -8.97 3.76 1.39
C ARG A 128 -8.48 5.11 1.94
N PRO A 129 -9.09 5.65 3.02
CA PRO A 129 -8.63 6.88 3.68
C PRO A 129 -7.19 6.83 4.19
N LEU A 130 -6.68 5.64 4.55
CA LEU A 130 -5.34 5.42 5.08
C LEU A 130 -4.30 5.02 4.02
N SER A 131 -4.59 5.14 2.72
CA SER A 131 -3.62 4.90 1.65
C SER A 131 -2.59 6.04 1.54
N TRP A 132 -1.86 6.33 2.63
CA TRP A 132 -0.96 7.48 2.69
C TRP A 132 0.39 7.25 2.00
N PHE A 133 0.81 6.00 1.90
CA PHE A 133 2.15 5.61 1.44
C PHE A 133 2.11 4.59 0.30
N ASP A 134 0.93 4.25 -0.15
CA ASP A 134 0.72 3.32 -1.25
C ASP A 134 -0.23 3.92 -2.28
N THR A 135 0.02 3.59 -3.53
CA THR A 135 -0.81 3.95 -4.67
C THR A 135 -1.50 2.69 -5.17
N PHE A 136 -2.70 2.43 -4.66
CA PHE A 136 -3.51 1.31 -5.13
C PHE A 136 -4.25 1.73 -6.40
N ASP A 137 -3.99 1.07 -7.51
CA ASP A 137 -4.74 1.24 -8.76
C ASP A 137 -5.70 0.06 -8.95
N ILE A 138 -7.01 0.34 -8.93
CA ILE A 138 -8.06 -0.66 -9.18
C ILE A 138 -7.92 -1.31 -10.56
N LYS A 139 -7.40 -0.59 -11.54
CA LYS A 139 -7.17 -1.09 -12.90
C LYS A 139 -5.97 -2.04 -12.98
N ASN A 140 -5.13 -2.08 -11.95
CA ASN A 140 -4.00 -2.99 -11.89
C ASN A 140 -4.42 -4.32 -11.27
N PRO A 141 -4.55 -5.41 -12.05
CA PRO A 141 -5.04 -6.70 -11.57
C PRO A 141 -4.11 -7.35 -10.54
N THR A 142 -2.87 -6.89 -10.43
CA THR A 142 -1.88 -7.49 -9.53
C THR A 142 -1.96 -6.94 -8.11
N GLY A 143 -2.67 -5.83 -7.88
CA GLY A 143 -2.72 -5.14 -6.59
C GLY A 143 -1.36 -4.68 -6.07
N GLN A 144 -0.36 -4.61 -6.95
CA GLN A 144 0.98 -4.14 -6.58
C GLN A 144 0.98 -2.63 -6.41
N THR A 145 1.58 -2.17 -5.32
CA THR A 145 1.72 -0.75 -5.01
C THR A 145 3.19 -0.40 -4.88
N ASP A 146 3.55 0.84 -5.21
CA ASP A 146 4.90 1.33 -4.99
C ASP A 146 5.28 1.29 -3.51
N GLY A 147 6.57 1.22 -3.25
CA GLY A 147 7.11 1.27 -1.91
C GLY A 147 7.57 2.68 -1.53
N VAL A 148 7.82 2.86 -0.24
CA VAL A 148 8.48 4.05 0.31
C VAL A 148 9.81 3.69 0.96
N GLU A 149 10.79 4.59 0.83
CA GLU A 149 12.07 4.45 1.52
C GLU A 149 11.88 4.82 3.00
N ALA A 150 11.98 3.83 3.88
CA ALA A 150 11.68 4.02 5.29
C ALA A 150 12.57 3.17 6.21
N LEU A 151 12.79 3.67 7.41
CA LEU A 151 13.05 2.86 8.58
C LEU A 151 11.72 2.67 9.32
N ARG A 152 11.27 1.42 9.48
CA ARG A 152 10.08 1.05 10.23
C ARG A 152 10.46 0.09 11.35
N VAL A 153 9.98 0.39 12.56
CA VAL A 153 10.13 -0.49 13.72
C VAL A 153 8.74 -0.86 14.21
N ARG A 154 8.53 -2.15 14.48
CA ARG A 154 7.32 -2.68 15.12
C ARG A 154 7.70 -3.35 16.41
N TRP A 155 6.94 -3.11 17.45
CA TRP A 155 7.08 -3.74 18.76
C TRP A 155 5.76 -4.44 19.12
N PHE A 156 5.87 -5.66 19.58
CA PHE A 156 4.77 -6.52 20.00
C PHE A 156 4.82 -6.74 21.50
N PRO A 157 4.28 -5.80 22.32
CA PRO A 157 4.32 -5.94 23.79
C PRO A 157 3.49 -7.13 24.27
N SER A 158 2.45 -7.50 23.55
CA SER A 158 1.62 -8.69 23.78
C SER A 158 1.16 -9.29 22.47
N ASN A 159 0.52 -10.46 22.51
CA ASN A 159 -0.02 -11.12 21.33
C ASN A 159 -1.17 -10.34 20.66
N ASN A 160 -1.81 -9.44 21.41
CA ASN A 160 -2.98 -8.69 20.96
C ASN A 160 -2.66 -7.22 20.67
N THR A 161 -1.41 -6.78 20.86
CA THR A 161 -1.03 -5.38 20.71
C THR A 161 0.21 -5.25 19.84
N ALA A 162 0.16 -4.36 18.86
CA ALA A 162 1.32 -3.99 18.07
C ALA A 162 1.47 -2.46 18.06
N LEU A 163 2.71 -2.00 18.29
CA LEU A 163 3.09 -0.61 18.15
C LEU A 163 4.11 -0.49 17.02
N SER A 164 3.92 0.44 16.13
CA SER A 164 4.84 0.69 15.03
C SER A 164 5.19 2.16 14.94
N SER A 165 6.43 2.45 14.54
CA SER A 165 6.91 3.78 14.22
C SER A 165 7.71 3.74 12.92
N TRP A 166 7.77 4.85 12.23
CA TRP A 166 8.51 4.98 10.99
C TRP A 166 9.05 6.38 10.78
N VAL A 167 10.17 6.42 10.04
CA VAL A 167 10.71 7.62 9.42
C VAL A 167 10.82 7.33 7.92
N ILE A 168 10.24 8.19 7.09
CA ILE A 168 10.16 8.03 5.64
C ILE A 168 10.92 9.18 4.96
N ASN A 169 11.71 8.84 3.95
CA ASN A 169 12.27 9.81 3.00
C ASN A 169 11.21 10.05 1.89
N ASN A 170 10.60 11.22 1.90
CA ASN A 170 9.53 11.57 0.96
C ASN A 170 10.03 12.06 -0.41
N LYS A 171 11.32 11.92 -0.72
CA LYS A 171 11.98 12.38 -1.95
C LYS A 171 11.93 13.91 -2.18
N LEU A 172 11.54 14.67 -1.16
CA LEU A 172 11.44 16.13 -1.17
C LEU A 172 12.47 16.77 -0.22
N ASP A 173 13.60 16.10 0.00
CA ASP A 173 14.68 16.48 0.93
C ASP A 173 14.23 16.67 2.38
N THR A 174 13.10 16.07 2.74
CA THR A 174 12.58 16.08 4.11
C THR A 174 12.28 14.66 4.59
N LEU A 175 12.49 14.45 5.88
CA LEU A 175 12.05 13.22 6.55
C LEU A 175 10.68 13.46 7.16
N THR A 176 9.80 12.50 6.97
CA THR A 176 8.48 12.45 7.59
C THR A 176 8.45 11.32 8.60
N PHE A 177 7.63 11.44 9.63
CA PHE A 177 7.60 10.44 10.69
C PHE A 177 6.20 10.23 11.25
N GLY A 178 6.00 9.06 11.81
CA GLY A 178 4.72 8.70 12.38
C GLY A 178 4.77 7.44 13.21
N GLY A 179 3.61 7.06 13.71
CA GLY A 179 3.40 5.86 14.50
C GLY A 179 1.98 5.34 14.40
N ARG A 180 1.81 4.06 14.74
CA ARG A 180 0.54 3.38 14.79
C ARG A 180 0.49 2.42 15.97
N GLY A 181 -0.63 2.46 16.71
CA GLY A 181 -1.02 1.46 17.69
C GLY A 181 -2.15 0.60 17.16
N GLU A 182 -2.06 -0.70 17.36
CA GLU A 182 -3.05 -1.70 16.97
C GLU A 182 -3.38 -2.58 18.17
N ILE A 183 -4.66 -2.87 18.37
CA ILE A 183 -5.11 -3.79 19.41
C ILE A 183 -6.22 -4.69 18.84
N THR A 184 -6.06 -5.99 19.06
CA THR A 184 -7.05 -7.02 18.73
C THR A 184 -7.80 -7.43 19.99
N THR A 185 -9.13 -7.41 19.93
CA THR A 185 -10.04 -7.77 21.02
C THR A 185 -11.09 -8.76 20.52
N GLU A 186 -11.91 -9.29 21.41
CA GLU A 186 -13.05 -10.17 21.06
C GLU A 186 -14.11 -9.45 20.21
N ILE A 187 -14.20 -8.13 20.31
CA ILE A 187 -15.16 -7.31 19.55
C ILE A 187 -14.56 -6.69 18.28
N GLY A 188 -13.33 -7.05 17.92
CA GLY A 188 -12.68 -6.60 16.68
C GLY A 188 -11.29 -6.03 16.89
N GLU A 189 -10.73 -5.55 15.79
CA GLU A 189 -9.41 -4.94 15.69
C GLU A 189 -9.54 -3.42 15.59
N PHE A 190 -8.72 -2.71 16.35
CA PHE A 190 -8.68 -1.25 16.39
C PHE A 190 -7.29 -0.77 16.01
N GLY A 191 -7.23 0.27 15.17
CA GLY A 191 -6.01 0.94 14.79
C GLY A 191 -6.09 2.45 15.02
N PHE A 192 -5.00 3.03 15.52
CA PHE A 192 -4.83 4.48 15.61
C PHE A 192 -3.50 4.87 14.98
N THR A 193 -3.52 5.81 14.05
CA THR A 193 -2.35 6.20 13.25
C THR A 193 -2.16 7.71 13.29
N TYR A 194 -0.90 8.13 13.49
CA TYR A 194 -0.48 9.53 13.38
C TYR A 194 0.72 9.64 12.44
N HIS A 195 0.76 10.70 11.64
CA HIS A 195 1.88 11.01 10.77
C HIS A 195 2.07 12.51 10.61
N HIS A 196 3.31 12.97 10.74
CA HIS A 196 3.71 14.36 10.51
C HIS A 196 4.60 14.46 9.28
N ASP A 197 4.27 15.38 8.39
CA ASP A 197 5.06 15.71 7.21
C ASP A 197 5.41 17.22 7.20
N PRO A 198 6.67 17.59 7.47
CA PRO A 198 7.12 18.98 7.55
C PRO A 198 7.35 19.63 6.19
N SER A 199 7.27 18.90 5.09
CA SER A 199 7.55 19.39 3.74
C SER A 199 6.62 20.55 3.36
N LYS A 200 7.18 21.55 2.67
CA LYS A 200 6.45 22.72 2.16
C LYS A 200 6.13 22.62 0.67
N SER A 201 6.51 21.52 0.01
CA SER A 201 6.27 21.32 -1.40
C SER A 201 4.79 21.07 -1.70
N ILE A 202 4.33 21.53 -2.87
CA ILE A 202 2.99 21.20 -3.37
C ILE A 202 3.00 19.75 -3.83
N ARG A 203 2.06 18.96 -3.36
CA ARG A 203 1.91 17.55 -3.70
C ARG A 203 0.51 17.02 -3.44
N SER A 204 0.24 15.84 -3.94
CA SER A 204 -0.95 15.06 -3.62
C SER A 204 -0.60 13.91 -2.67
N ILE A 205 -1.52 13.54 -1.81
CA ILE A 205 -1.36 12.48 -0.82
C ILE A 205 -2.34 11.34 -1.11
N GLY A 206 -1.79 10.13 -1.08
CA GLY A 206 -2.57 8.90 -1.13
C GLY A 206 -3.30 8.69 -2.45
N GLN A 207 -4.11 7.65 -2.48
CA GLN A 207 -4.91 7.24 -3.64
C GLN A 207 -5.91 8.30 -4.11
N LEU A 208 -6.42 9.12 -3.19
CA LEU A 208 -7.42 10.15 -3.46
C LEU A 208 -6.81 11.48 -3.90
N GLU A 209 -5.48 11.52 -4.11
CA GLU A 209 -4.75 12.69 -4.58
C GLU A 209 -5.07 13.98 -3.80
N ILE A 210 -5.20 13.88 -2.46
CA ILE A 210 -5.52 15.01 -1.61
C ILE A 210 -4.44 16.08 -1.75
N PRO A 211 -4.77 17.28 -2.25
CA PRO A 211 -3.78 18.32 -2.48
C PRO A 211 -3.33 18.95 -1.16
N VAL A 212 -2.01 18.99 -0.94
CA VAL A 212 -1.38 19.71 0.17
C VAL A 212 -0.23 20.57 -0.33
N ASN A 213 -0.11 21.74 0.23
CA ASN A 213 0.89 22.75 -0.17
C ASN A 213 1.72 23.28 1.01
N SER A 214 1.67 22.59 2.13
CA SER A 214 2.38 23.00 3.35
C SER A 214 2.64 21.79 4.24
N SER A 215 3.38 22.01 5.32
CA SER A 215 3.49 21.04 6.42
C SER A 215 2.11 20.65 6.92
N HIS A 216 1.92 19.37 7.21
CA HIS A 216 0.62 18.85 7.62
C HIS A 216 0.74 17.65 8.56
N ASP A 217 -0.32 17.48 9.34
CA ASP A 217 -0.53 16.33 10.21
C ASP A 217 -1.64 15.45 9.66
N ARG A 218 -1.51 14.15 9.85
CA ARG A 218 -2.51 13.15 9.52
C ARG A 218 -2.80 12.33 10.76
N ILE A 219 -4.08 12.19 11.09
CA ILE A 219 -4.57 11.37 12.20
C ILE A 219 -5.62 10.44 11.63
N ALA A 220 -5.58 9.18 12.03
CA ALA A 220 -6.56 8.21 11.58
C ALA A 220 -6.91 7.22 12.66
N PHE A 221 -8.14 6.74 12.56
CA PHE A 221 -8.69 5.64 13.32
C PHE A 221 -9.30 4.63 12.35
N ASP A 222 -9.09 3.36 12.63
CA ASP A 222 -9.72 2.28 11.89
C ASP A 222 -10.20 1.17 12.83
N TYR A 223 -11.22 0.47 12.36
CA TYR A 223 -11.83 -0.64 13.06
C TYR A 223 -12.22 -1.73 12.07
N ARG A 224 -12.04 -2.99 12.45
CA ARG A 224 -12.48 -4.17 11.71
C ARG A 224 -13.10 -5.18 12.65
N PHE A 225 -14.21 -5.73 12.23
CA PHE A 225 -14.88 -6.87 12.86
C PHE A 225 -15.14 -7.95 11.81
N ASP A 226 -14.68 -9.16 12.08
CA ASP A 226 -14.91 -10.33 11.25
C ASP A 226 -15.82 -11.30 12.01
N GLY A 227 -17.11 -11.30 11.65
CA GLY A 227 -18.13 -12.17 12.21
C GLY A 227 -18.86 -12.93 11.10
N PHE A 228 -20.17 -13.15 11.27
CA PHE A 228 -21.03 -13.66 10.21
C PHE A 228 -21.04 -12.73 8.98
N ILE A 229 -21.00 -11.43 9.23
CA ILE A 229 -20.76 -10.38 8.24
C ILE A 229 -19.49 -9.65 8.66
N GLY A 230 -18.57 -9.43 7.72
CA GLY A 230 -17.44 -8.56 7.93
C GLY A 230 -17.89 -7.09 7.94
N PHE A 231 -17.33 -6.29 8.85
CA PHE A 231 -17.60 -4.87 8.94
C PHE A 231 -16.32 -4.11 9.25
N TRP A 232 -16.14 -2.96 8.62
CA TRP A 232 -15.00 -2.08 8.90
C TRP A 232 -15.31 -0.60 8.73
N ASN A 233 -14.49 0.20 9.40
CA ASN A 233 -14.45 1.64 9.27
C ASN A 233 -13.00 2.10 9.09
N GLU A 234 -12.79 3.10 8.27
CA GLU A 234 -11.58 3.93 8.26
C GLU A 234 -11.98 5.40 8.32
N SER A 235 -11.34 6.13 9.22
CA SER A 235 -11.53 7.57 9.39
C SER A 235 -10.18 8.26 9.41
N ALA A 236 -9.99 9.27 8.59
CA ALA A 236 -8.74 10.02 8.55
C ALA A 236 -8.99 11.53 8.50
N LEU A 237 -8.12 12.28 9.15
CA LEU A 237 -8.07 13.73 9.12
C LEU A 237 -6.69 14.18 8.67
N VAL A 238 -6.64 14.98 7.61
CA VAL A 238 -5.43 15.63 7.10
C VAL A 238 -5.55 17.13 7.38
N LYS A 239 -4.69 17.66 8.22
CA LYS A 239 -4.72 19.06 8.63
C LYS A 239 -3.44 19.79 8.24
N SER A 240 -3.59 20.82 7.45
CA SER A 240 -2.55 21.77 7.09
C SER A 240 -2.90 23.19 7.60
N ASN A 241 -1.99 24.15 7.40
CA ASN A 241 -2.25 25.53 7.82
C ASN A 241 -3.44 26.20 7.13
N LYS A 242 -3.83 25.74 5.95
CA LYS A 242 -4.86 26.38 5.11
C LYS A 242 -6.04 25.48 4.77
N SER A 243 -5.93 24.19 5.02
CA SER A 243 -6.95 23.23 4.65
C SER A 243 -7.06 22.11 5.67
N THR A 244 -8.28 21.62 5.83
CA THR A 244 -8.58 20.42 6.60
C THR A 244 -9.38 19.50 5.70
N VAL A 245 -8.96 18.23 5.59
CA VAL A 245 -9.67 17.22 4.83
C VAL A 245 -10.00 16.06 5.76
N GLY A 246 -11.29 15.80 5.92
CA GLY A 246 -11.82 14.65 6.65
C GLY A 246 -12.28 13.57 5.67
N LEU A 247 -11.93 12.34 5.95
CA LEU A 247 -12.26 11.14 5.19
C LEU A 247 -12.92 10.16 6.13
N PHE A 248 -14.04 9.62 5.72
CA PHE A 248 -14.77 8.63 6.50
C PHE A 248 -15.25 7.53 5.56
N SER A 249 -14.82 6.30 5.77
CA SER A 249 -15.23 5.14 5.00
C SER A 249 -15.83 4.06 5.89
N LEU A 250 -16.89 3.45 5.40
CA LEU A 250 -17.53 2.26 5.98
C LEU A 250 -17.57 1.17 4.93
N GLY A 251 -17.35 -0.06 5.33
CA GLY A 251 -17.45 -1.21 4.46
C GLY A 251 -18.01 -2.44 5.15
N THR A 252 -18.53 -3.33 4.35
CA THR A 252 -19.05 -4.63 4.78
C THR A 252 -18.86 -5.66 3.71
N ASP A 253 -18.65 -6.90 4.10
CA ASP A 253 -18.60 -8.04 3.19
C ASP A 253 -19.34 -9.25 3.73
N TYR A 254 -19.67 -10.13 2.79
CA TYR A 254 -20.25 -11.43 3.07
C TYR A 254 -19.87 -12.42 1.97
N THR A 255 -19.50 -13.63 2.35
CA THR A 255 -19.25 -14.70 1.41
C THR A 255 -20.45 -15.63 1.34
N LEU A 256 -21.19 -15.59 0.22
CA LEU A 256 -22.29 -16.52 -0.05
C LEU A 256 -21.72 -17.94 -0.22
N PRO A 257 -22.26 -18.95 0.49
CA PRO A 257 -21.80 -20.35 0.39
C PRO A 257 -22.38 -21.03 -0.88
N ILE A 258 -22.18 -20.40 -2.04
CA ILE A 258 -22.64 -20.87 -3.35
C ILE A 258 -21.41 -21.12 -4.21
N LEU A 259 -21.36 -22.25 -4.93
CA LEU A 259 -20.19 -22.69 -5.70
C LEU A 259 -18.93 -22.78 -4.81
N ASN A 260 -17.87 -22.05 -5.15
CA ASN A 260 -16.61 -21.99 -4.39
C ASN A 260 -16.56 -20.79 -3.42
N GLY A 261 -17.71 -20.19 -3.10
CA GLY A 261 -17.86 -18.98 -2.34
C GLY A 261 -17.89 -17.73 -3.23
N ILE A 262 -18.98 -16.97 -3.17
CA ILE A 262 -19.11 -15.68 -3.86
C ILE A 262 -18.95 -14.57 -2.82
N LEU A 263 -17.86 -13.84 -2.89
CA LEU A 263 -17.66 -12.66 -2.05
C LEU A 263 -18.51 -11.50 -2.60
N ILE A 264 -19.29 -10.90 -1.73
CA ILE A 264 -20.00 -9.65 -1.99
C ILE A 264 -19.47 -8.62 -1.00
N MET A 265 -19.12 -7.43 -1.48
CA MET A 265 -18.59 -6.34 -0.67
C MET A 265 -19.22 -5.02 -1.10
N ALA A 266 -19.47 -4.16 -0.13
CA ALA A 266 -19.89 -2.78 -0.35
C ALA A 266 -19.06 -1.85 0.52
N GLU A 267 -18.61 -0.74 -0.05
CA GLU A 267 -17.95 0.35 0.66
C GLU A 267 -18.61 1.68 0.32
N SER A 268 -18.64 2.59 1.28
CA SER A 268 -19.08 3.96 1.07
C SER A 268 -18.13 4.92 1.78
N MET A 269 -17.80 6.02 1.12
CA MET A 269 -16.86 7.03 1.64
C MET A 269 -17.42 8.43 1.46
N CYS A 270 -17.27 9.23 2.53
CA CYS A 270 -17.52 10.66 2.52
C CYS A 270 -16.18 11.40 2.64
N ILE A 271 -15.93 12.34 1.75
CA ILE A 271 -14.79 13.27 1.79
C ILE A 271 -15.35 14.65 2.10
N SER A 272 -14.87 15.28 3.17
CA SER A 272 -15.19 16.67 3.53
C SER A 272 -13.91 17.48 3.50
N SER A 273 -13.84 18.49 2.65
CA SER A 273 -12.69 19.39 2.56
C SER A 273 -13.09 20.81 2.92
N GLU A 274 -12.29 21.44 3.76
CA GLU A 274 -12.42 22.84 4.13
C GLU A 274 -11.16 23.59 3.66
N TYR A 275 -11.37 24.59 2.83
CA TYR A 275 -10.31 25.48 2.32
C TYR A 275 -10.82 26.93 2.30
N ASN A 276 -10.11 27.84 2.99
CA ASN A 276 -10.48 29.25 3.08
C ASN A 276 -11.97 29.48 3.49
N ASN A 277 -12.45 28.77 4.50
CA ASN A 277 -13.82 28.81 5.01
C ASN A 277 -14.91 28.37 4.00
N LYS A 278 -14.51 27.67 2.95
CA LYS A 278 -15.45 27.01 2.04
C LYS A 278 -15.36 25.51 2.26
N THR A 279 -16.50 24.90 2.51
CA THR A 279 -16.62 23.45 2.68
C THR A 279 -17.14 22.82 1.40
N SER A 280 -16.50 21.74 0.96
CA SER A 280 -16.96 20.87 -0.13
C SER A 280 -17.14 19.48 0.41
N ARG A 281 -18.16 18.75 -0.06
CA ARG A 281 -18.38 17.33 0.26
C ARG A 281 -18.50 16.52 -1.02
N GLN A 282 -17.95 15.31 -0.96
CA GLN A 282 -18.06 14.32 -2.04
C GLN A 282 -18.34 12.96 -1.41
N ASN A 283 -19.24 12.21 -2.01
CA ASN A 283 -19.63 10.89 -1.52
C ASN A 283 -19.43 9.87 -2.63
N TYR A 284 -18.82 8.74 -2.28
CA TYR A 284 -18.57 7.63 -3.19
C TYR A 284 -19.12 6.35 -2.59
N SER A 285 -19.60 5.46 -3.45
CA SER A 285 -19.93 4.09 -3.05
C SER A 285 -19.36 3.11 -4.06
N VAL A 286 -18.89 1.97 -3.56
CA VAL A 286 -18.37 0.88 -4.38
C VAL A 286 -19.09 -0.39 -3.97
N PHE A 287 -19.47 -1.14 -4.99
CA PHE A 287 -19.94 -2.51 -4.86
C PHE A 287 -18.98 -3.43 -5.61
N MET A 288 -18.55 -4.49 -4.98
CA MET A 288 -17.70 -5.51 -5.58
C MET A 288 -18.29 -6.89 -5.37
N THR A 289 -18.21 -7.73 -6.39
CA THR A 289 -18.42 -9.16 -6.24
C THR A 289 -17.24 -9.91 -6.85
N SER A 290 -16.85 -11.00 -6.21
CA SER A 290 -15.71 -11.83 -6.62
C SER A 290 -16.08 -13.30 -6.54
N LEU A 291 -15.83 -14.02 -7.63
CA LEU A 291 -16.09 -15.45 -7.78
C LEU A 291 -14.79 -16.18 -8.12
N PRO A 292 -14.30 -17.08 -7.27
CA PRO A 292 -13.22 -17.97 -7.64
C PRO A 292 -13.70 -19.01 -8.66
N VAL A 293 -13.00 -19.11 -9.79
CA VAL A 293 -13.29 -20.03 -10.90
C VAL A 293 -12.17 -21.07 -10.98
N GLY A 294 -12.39 -22.23 -10.37
CA GLY A 294 -11.35 -23.23 -10.21
C GLY A 294 -10.27 -22.82 -9.21
N MET A 295 -9.03 -23.29 -9.42
CA MET A 295 -7.92 -23.09 -8.47
C MET A 295 -7.12 -21.80 -8.71
N ILE A 296 -7.14 -21.27 -9.94
CA ILE A 296 -6.20 -20.22 -10.39
C ILE A 296 -6.91 -19.02 -11.04
N HIS A 297 -8.19 -19.10 -11.31
CA HIS A 297 -8.94 -18.02 -11.93
C HIS A 297 -9.89 -17.37 -10.93
N GLN A 298 -10.08 -16.08 -11.07
CA GLN A 298 -11.04 -15.29 -10.31
C GLN A 298 -11.75 -14.32 -11.26
N ALA A 299 -13.06 -14.33 -11.23
CA ALA A 299 -13.89 -13.33 -11.88
C ALA A 299 -14.26 -12.26 -10.86
N MET A 300 -14.08 -10.99 -11.21
CA MET A 300 -14.39 -9.87 -10.35
C MET A 300 -15.21 -8.84 -11.10
N TYR A 301 -16.22 -8.32 -10.44
CA TYR A 301 -17.00 -7.17 -10.91
C TYR A 301 -16.93 -6.06 -9.87
N ILE A 302 -16.61 -4.84 -10.30
CA ILE A 302 -16.55 -3.64 -9.46
C ILE A 302 -17.42 -2.57 -10.12
N SER A 303 -18.29 -1.95 -9.32
CA SER A 303 -19.07 -0.78 -9.71
C SER A 303 -18.83 0.35 -8.72
N GLN A 304 -18.52 1.52 -9.23
CA GLN A 304 -18.34 2.73 -8.42
C GLN A 304 -19.39 3.76 -8.79
N ILE A 305 -19.95 4.41 -7.78
CA ILE A 305 -20.92 5.48 -7.89
C ILE A 305 -20.33 6.74 -7.26
N ASP A 306 -20.30 7.82 -8.01
CA ASP A 306 -20.00 9.17 -7.55
C ASP A 306 -21.35 9.87 -7.33
N TRP A 307 -21.66 10.16 -6.07
CA TRP A 307 -22.88 10.86 -5.69
C TRP A 307 -22.62 12.37 -5.78
N LYS A 308 -22.99 12.95 -6.89
CA LYS A 308 -22.97 14.42 -7.03
C LYS A 308 -24.18 14.99 -6.30
N ASP A 309 -23.93 15.99 -5.44
CA ASP A 309 -24.98 16.80 -4.82
C ASP A 309 -25.67 17.71 -5.86
#